data_fc10f04964cc5a17036b6bbcf39a9277
#
_entry.id   fc10f04964cc5a17036b6bbcf39a9277
#
_cell.length_a   1.000
_cell.length_b   1.000
_cell.length_c   1.000
_cell.angle_alpha   90.00
_cell.angle_beta   90.00
_cell.angle_gamma   90.00
#
_symmetry.space_group_name_H-M   'P 1'
#
loop_
_entity.id
_entity.type
_entity.pdbx_description
1 polymer ?
#
loop_
_entity_poly.entity_id
_entity_poly.type
_entity_poly.pdbx_seq_one_letter_code
_entity_poly.pdbx_strand_id
1 'polypeptide(L)'
;NTHEGGTHEEGFRLALTRVINNYARKGNFLKEKDDALSGEDCREGLTAIISVKHPDPQYEGQTKTKLGNAEVRKIASNIISKSLDQFLLENPDTAKIIVEKAIVASHARLAAKKAREMTRRKTGMEITSLPGKLADCSSRDASECEIFIVEGDSAGGSAKMGRDRRIQAILPLRGKILNVEKARLDRVLSSDTIRSMITAFGTGIGEDFDINKLRYHKIVIMTDADVDGGHIRILMLTFLYRYLKPLIEGGFVYAAQPPLYL
;
A
#
# COMPACT_ATOMS: atom_id res chain seq x y z
N ASN A 1 0.40 25.41 -23.16
CA ASN A 1 0.22 24.35 -22.14
C ASN A 1 1.26 24.48 -21.06
N THR A 2 0.81 24.62 -19.80
CA THR A 2 1.66 24.69 -18.60
C THR A 2 1.88 23.28 -18.07
N HIS A 3 2.89 22.56 -18.57
CA HIS A 3 3.16 21.16 -18.19
C HIS A 3 3.55 20.98 -16.73
N GLU A 4 4.06 22.04 -16.09
CA GLU A 4 4.42 22.06 -14.67
C GLU A 4 3.33 22.70 -13.79
N GLY A 5 2.11 22.88 -14.34
CA GLY A 5 0.97 23.44 -13.63
C GLY A 5 1.10 24.94 -13.37
N GLY A 6 0.88 25.36 -12.13
CA GLY A 6 0.98 26.75 -11.67
C GLY A 6 -0.20 27.16 -10.80
N THR A 7 -0.35 28.47 -10.60
CA THR A 7 -1.31 29.08 -9.65
C THR A 7 -2.76 28.69 -9.88
N HIS A 8 -3.17 28.45 -11.13
CA HIS A 8 -4.53 27.99 -11.48
C HIS A 8 -4.79 26.57 -10.98
N GLU A 9 -3.82 25.69 -11.14
CA GLU A 9 -3.89 24.31 -10.63
C GLU A 9 -3.85 24.27 -9.10
N GLU A 10 -2.98 25.08 -8.48
CA GLU A 10 -2.93 25.20 -7.02
C GLU A 10 -4.25 25.69 -6.45
N GLY A 11 -4.87 26.70 -7.07
CA GLY A 11 -6.20 27.21 -6.70
C GLY A 11 -7.29 26.15 -6.78
N PHE A 12 -7.28 25.35 -7.85
CA PHE A 12 -8.18 24.20 -8.02
C PHE A 12 -7.98 23.14 -6.92
N ARG A 13 -6.74 22.71 -6.69
CA ARG A 13 -6.40 21.69 -5.69
C ARG A 13 -6.84 22.11 -4.27
N LEU A 14 -6.62 23.36 -3.91
CA LEU A 14 -7.04 23.92 -2.62
C LEU A 14 -8.58 23.94 -2.48
N ALA A 15 -9.28 24.41 -3.52
CA ALA A 15 -10.73 24.47 -3.54
C ALA A 15 -11.35 23.07 -3.42
N LEU A 16 -10.90 22.13 -4.23
CA LEU A 16 -11.38 20.75 -4.24
C LEU A 16 -11.27 20.11 -2.84
N THR A 17 -10.08 20.16 -2.24
CA THR A 17 -9.83 19.59 -0.92
C THR A 17 -10.72 20.23 0.15
N ARG A 18 -10.85 21.56 0.13
CA ARG A 18 -11.67 22.31 1.09
C ARG A 18 -13.15 21.96 0.97
N VAL A 19 -13.68 21.95 -0.25
CA VAL A 19 -15.12 21.73 -0.48
C VAL A 19 -15.50 20.28 -0.14
N ILE A 20 -14.71 19.29 -0.55
CA ILE A 20 -14.97 17.88 -0.21
C ILE A 20 -14.94 17.67 1.30
N ASN A 21 -13.95 18.21 2.02
CA ASN A 21 -13.90 18.13 3.48
C ASN A 21 -15.10 18.78 4.16
N ASN A 22 -15.50 19.97 3.70
CA ASN A 22 -16.66 20.67 4.25
C ASN A 22 -17.95 19.88 4.03
N TYR A 23 -18.14 19.36 2.82
CA TYR A 23 -19.31 18.53 2.51
C TYR A 23 -19.33 17.24 3.33
N ALA A 24 -18.19 16.56 3.44
CA ALA A 24 -18.06 15.32 4.22
C ALA A 24 -18.39 15.54 5.71
N ARG A 25 -18.01 16.68 6.29
CA ARG A 25 -18.33 17.04 7.67
C ARG A 25 -19.81 17.41 7.83
N LYS A 26 -20.35 18.27 6.96
CA LYS A 26 -21.77 18.66 6.98
C LYS A 26 -22.71 17.47 6.79
N GLY A 27 -22.33 16.51 5.94
CA GLY A 27 -23.08 15.28 5.68
C GLY A 27 -22.87 14.16 6.69
N ASN A 28 -22.11 14.41 7.78
CA ASN A 28 -21.74 13.39 8.79
C ASN A 28 -20.99 12.15 8.24
N PHE A 29 -20.35 12.25 7.08
CA PHE A 29 -19.46 11.21 6.55
C PHE A 29 -18.13 11.16 7.32
N LEU A 30 -17.68 12.31 7.86
CA LEU A 30 -16.54 12.46 8.76
C LEU A 30 -17.02 13.04 10.09
N LYS A 31 -16.63 12.42 11.18
CA LYS A 31 -16.88 12.92 12.54
C LYS A 31 -15.91 14.05 12.87
N GLU A 32 -16.23 14.88 13.85
CA GLU A 32 -15.34 15.99 14.28
C GLU A 32 -13.94 15.53 14.70
N LYS A 33 -13.86 14.33 15.29
CA LYS A 33 -12.60 13.71 15.74
C LYS A 33 -11.79 13.03 14.64
N ASP A 34 -12.37 12.86 13.45
CA ASP A 34 -11.68 12.20 12.34
C ASP A 34 -10.74 13.19 11.66
N ASP A 35 -9.58 12.72 11.21
CA ASP A 35 -8.64 13.52 10.47
C ASP A 35 -9.26 14.04 9.16
N ALA A 36 -8.87 15.23 8.76
CA ALA A 36 -9.30 15.79 7.47
C ALA A 36 -8.68 14.97 6.31
N LEU A 37 -9.45 14.84 5.23
CA LEU A 37 -8.97 14.23 3.99
C LEU A 37 -7.84 15.10 3.40
N SER A 38 -6.74 14.45 3.01
CA SER A 38 -5.63 15.13 2.34
C SER A 38 -5.99 15.52 0.90
N GLY A 39 -5.20 16.40 0.32
CA GLY A 39 -5.38 16.75 -1.09
C GLY A 39 -5.20 15.56 -2.04
N GLU A 40 -4.38 14.59 -1.68
CA GLU A 40 -4.18 13.35 -2.44
C GLU A 40 -5.43 12.47 -2.38
N ASP A 41 -6.00 12.30 -1.19
CA ASP A 41 -7.22 11.51 -1.00
C ASP A 41 -8.38 12.05 -1.84
N CYS A 42 -8.52 13.39 -1.89
CA CYS A 42 -9.58 14.06 -2.66
C CYS A 42 -9.37 14.00 -4.19
N ARG A 43 -8.14 13.73 -4.65
CA ARG A 43 -7.79 13.62 -6.07
C ARG A 43 -7.64 12.20 -6.57
N GLU A 44 -7.82 11.21 -5.72
CA GLU A 44 -7.71 9.79 -6.11
C GLU A 44 -8.66 9.45 -7.26
N GLY A 45 -8.08 9.06 -8.41
CA GLY A 45 -8.80 8.73 -9.62
C GLY A 45 -9.47 9.94 -10.33
N LEU A 46 -9.11 11.18 -9.98
CA LEU A 46 -9.60 12.38 -10.66
C LEU A 46 -8.77 12.69 -11.90
N THR A 47 -9.45 12.91 -13.03
CA THR A 47 -8.88 13.56 -14.21
C THR A 47 -9.55 14.90 -14.39
N ALA A 48 -8.79 15.99 -14.48
CA ALA A 48 -9.31 17.33 -14.63
C ALA A 48 -8.48 18.13 -15.64
N ILE A 49 -9.17 18.98 -16.40
CA ILE A 49 -8.55 19.95 -17.30
C ILE A 49 -8.92 21.35 -16.81
N ILE A 50 -7.91 22.18 -16.53
CA ILE A 50 -8.10 23.53 -16.06
C ILE A 50 -7.61 24.47 -17.15
N SER A 51 -8.55 25.23 -17.74
CA SER A 51 -8.26 26.21 -18.77
C SER A 51 -8.53 27.62 -18.25
N VAL A 52 -7.52 28.48 -18.30
CA VAL A 52 -7.60 29.87 -17.85
C VAL A 52 -7.15 30.76 -19.02
N LYS A 53 -7.95 31.80 -19.30
CA LYS A 53 -7.56 32.90 -20.19
C LYS A 53 -7.24 34.12 -19.36
N HIS A 54 -5.99 34.58 -19.44
CA HIS A 54 -5.53 35.78 -18.72
C HIS A 54 -4.95 36.77 -19.72
N PRO A 55 -5.28 38.11 -19.61
CA PRO A 55 -4.82 39.09 -20.56
C PRO A 55 -3.30 39.31 -20.54
N ASP A 56 -2.68 39.16 -19.35
CA ASP A 56 -1.22 39.28 -19.15
C ASP A 56 -0.71 38.07 -18.35
N PRO A 57 -0.48 36.92 -19.00
CA PRO A 57 -0.02 35.73 -18.31
C PRO A 57 1.47 35.82 -17.97
N GLN A 58 1.79 35.74 -16.70
CA GLN A 58 3.16 35.64 -16.18
C GLN A 58 3.52 34.19 -15.95
N TYR A 59 4.74 33.82 -16.34
CA TYR A 59 5.21 32.45 -16.22
C TYR A 59 6.50 32.38 -15.41
N GLU A 60 6.68 31.33 -14.65
CA GLU A 60 7.95 31.00 -14.03
C GLU A 60 8.89 30.38 -15.08
N GLY A 61 10.07 31.01 -15.26
CA GLY A 61 11.08 30.54 -16.20
C GLY A 61 10.87 30.90 -17.66
N GLN A 62 11.92 30.73 -18.46
CA GLN A 62 11.94 31.08 -19.88
C GLN A 62 11.11 30.14 -20.75
N THR A 63 10.83 28.91 -20.28
CA THR A 63 10.10 27.88 -21.01
C THR A 63 8.60 28.02 -20.92
N LYS A 64 8.08 28.95 -20.11
CA LYS A 64 6.63 29.24 -19.91
C LYS A 64 5.79 28.01 -19.53
N THR A 65 6.39 27.08 -18.79
CA THR A 65 5.80 25.79 -18.42
C THR A 65 4.92 25.87 -17.17
N LYS A 66 5.07 26.95 -16.37
CA LYS A 66 4.35 27.13 -15.11
C LYS A 66 3.76 28.53 -15.00
N LEU A 67 2.46 28.63 -14.74
CA LEU A 67 1.77 29.92 -14.57
C LEU A 67 2.06 30.50 -13.18
N GLY A 68 2.54 31.76 -13.15
CA GLY A 68 2.98 32.45 -11.93
C GLY A 68 2.01 33.48 -11.35
N ASN A 69 0.98 33.90 -12.08
CA ASN A 69 0.04 34.94 -11.67
C ASN A 69 -0.61 34.64 -10.31
N ALA A 70 -0.27 35.35 -9.24
CA ALA A 70 -0.74 35.06 -7.88
C ALA A 70 -2.26 35.25 -7.73
N GLU A 71 -2.86 36.22 -8.42
CA GLU A 71 -4.29 36.48 -8.41
C GLU A 71 -5.11 35.31 -8.99
N VAL A 72 -4.58 34.57 -9.95
CA VAL A 72 -5.25 33.43 -10.59
C VAL A 72 -5.51 32.30 -9.57
N ARG A 73 -4.63 32.09 -8.60
CA ARG A 73 -4.86 31.12 -7.51
C ARG A 73 -6.15 31.41 -6.76
N LYS A 74 -6.34 32.67 -6.36
CA LYS A 74 -7.51 33.12 -5.59
C LYS A 74 -8.78 33.05 -6.44
N ILE A 75 -8.70 33.50 -7.69
CA ILE A 75 -9.84 33.50 -8.62
C ILE A 75 -10.28 32.06 -8.89
N ALA A 76 -9.37 31.18 -9.27
CA ALA A 76 -9.65 29.78 -9.51
C ALA A 76 -10.25 29.11 -8.27
N SER A 77 -9.63 29.31 -7.09
CA SER A 77 -10.13 28.74 -5.85
C SER A 77 -11.56 29.21 -5.52
N ASN A 78 -11.88 30.48 -5.74
CA ASN A 78 -13.22 31.01 -5.45
C ASN A 78 -14.29 30.47 -6.41
N ILE A 79 -13.99 30.44 -7.71
CA ILE A 79 -14.93 29.96 -8.73
C ILE A 79 -15.20 28.47 -8.49
N ILE A 80 -14.14 27.67 -8.37
CA ILE A 80 -14.28 26.23 -8.16
C ILE A 80 -15.01 25.92 -6.85
N SER A 81 -14.71 26.64 -5.76
CA SER A 81 -15.41 26.42 -4.49
C SER A 81 -16.91 26.63 -4.60
N LYS A 82 -17.35 27.70 -5.24
CA LYS A 82 -18.77 27.97 -5.41
C LYS A 82 -19.46 26.95 -6.30
N SER A 83 -18.87 26.67 -7.48
CA SER A 83 -19.48 25.76 -8.44
C SER A 83 -19.50 24.31 -7.93
N LEU A 84 -18.43 23.88 -7.26
CA LEU A 84 -18.36 22.52 -6.71
C LEU A 84 -19.29 22.35 -5.50
N ASP A 85 -19.37 23.34 -4.59
CA ASP A 85 -20.28 23.29 -3.45
C ASP A 85 -21.74 23.19 -3.92
N GLN A 86 -22.10 24.00 -4.92
CA GLN A 86 -23.42 23.95 -5.54
C GLN A 86 -23.67 22.58 -6.20
N PHE A 87 -22.72 22.07 -6.99
CA PHE A 87 -22.85 20.77 -7.65
C PHE A 87 -23.07 19.63 -6.66
N LEU A 88 -22.33 19.61 -5.55
CA LEU A 88 -22.47 18.56 -4.53
C LEU A 88 -23.83 18.63 -3.82
N LEU A 89 -24.36 19.83 -3.61
CA LEU A 89 -25.68 20.01 -3.03
C LEU A 89 -26.82 19.60 -3.98
N GLU A 90 -26.67 19.88 -5.27
CA GLU A 90 -27.65 19.52 -6.30
C GLU A 90 -27.62 18.02 -6.65
N ASN A 91 -26.48 17.34 -6.42
CA ASN A 91 -26.28 15.94 -6.79
C ASN A 91 -25.82 15.08 -5.59
N PRO A 92 -26.68 14.86 -4.58
CA PRO A 92 -26.28 14.21 -3.33
C PRO A 92 -25.78 12.77 -3.49
N ASP A 93 -26.32 12.00 -4.42
CA ASP A 93 -25.87 10.62 -4.68
C ASP A 93 -24.46 10.58 -5.26
N THR A 94 -24.18 11.47 -6.22
CA THR A 94 -22.83 11.63 -6.80
C THR A 94 -21.85 12.17 -5.75
N ALA A 95 -22.28 13.13 -4.93
CA ALA A 95 -21.48 13.69 -3.85
C ALA A 95 -21.09 12.61 -2.82
N LYS A 96 -22.03 11.71 -2.48
CA LYS A 96 -21.78 10.58 -1.59
C LYS A 96 -20.69 9.66 -2.16
N ILE A 97 -20.78 9.29 -3.44
CA ILE A 97 -19.79 8.44 -4.10
C ILE A 97 -18.40 9.09 -4.08
N ILE A 98 -18.31 10.40 -4.37
CA ILE A 98 -17.05 11.15 -4.36
C ILE A 98 -16.43 11.16 -2.96
N VAL A 99 -17.23 11.46 -1.93
CA VAL A 99 -16.75 11.51 -0.54
C VAL A 99 -16.33 10.12 -0.05
N GLU A 100 -17.12 9.08 -0.31
CA GLU A 100 -16.79 7.70 0.07
C GLU A 100 -15.49 7.24 -0.59
N LYS A 101 -15.27 7.58 -1.86
CA LYS A 101 -14.00 7.28 -2.55
C LYS A 101 -12.81 7.97 -1.89
N ALA A 102 -12.95 9.25 -1.54
CA ALA A 102 -11.89 10.01 -0.86
C ALA A 102 -11.60 9.44 0.55
N ILE A 103 -12.62 9.01 1.28
CA ILE A 103 -12.47 8.34 2.59
C ILE A 103 -11.72 7.00 2.44
N VAL A 104 -12.06 6.21 1.42
CA VAL A 104 -11.36 4.95 1.13
C VAL A 104 -9.89 5.20 0.82
N ALA A 105 -9.57 6.20 0.00
CA ALA A 105 -8.20 6.60 -0.30
C ALA A 105 -7.43 7.03 0.95
N SER A 106 -8.06 7.84 1.82
CA SER A 106 -7.48 8.26 3.10
C SER A 106 -7.15 7.07 4.01
N HIS A 107 -8.09 6.13 4.15
CA HIS A 107 -7.85 4.92 4.95
C HIS A 107 -6.70 4.08 4.39
N ALA A 108 -6.64 3.90 3.07
CA ALA A 108 -5.55 3.17 2.41
C ALA A 108 -4.19 3.84 2.65
N ARG A 109 -4.11 5.17 2.49
CA ARG A 109 -2.90 5.96 2.74
C ARG A 109 -2.46 5.88 4.21
N LEU A 110 -3.38 6.05 5.16
CA LEU A 110 -3.08 5.96 6.59
C LEU A 110 -2.63 4.56 7.00
N ALA A 111 -3.25 3.51 6.45
CA ALA A 111 -2.83 2.14 6.69
C ALA A 111 -1.42 1.86 6.15
N ALA A 112 -1.12 2.33 4.93
CA ALA A 112 0.22 2.25 4.35
C ALA A 112 1.25 3.01 5.20
N LYS A 113 0.94 4.24 5.63
CA LYS A 113 1.81 5.03 6.53
C LYS A 113 2.07 4.30 7.85
N LYS A 114 1.02 3.73 8.47
CA LYS A 114 1.15 2.97 9.72
C LYS A 114 2.01 1.72 9.55
N ALA A 115 1.86 1.01 8.42
CA ALA A 115 2.71 -0.13 8.09
C ALA A 115 4.18 0.28 7.93
N ARG A 116 4.45 1.40 7.22
CA ARG A 116 5.78 1.99 7.07
C ARG A 116 6.41 2.37 8.41
N GLU A 117 5.65 3.06 9.27
CA GLU A 117 6.14 3.45 10.61
C GLU A 117 6.44 2.24 11.48
N MET A 118 5.63 1.18 11.41
CA MET A 118 5.89 -0.07 12.13
C MET A 118 7.17 -0.75 11.63
N THR A 119 7.42 -0.76 10.33
CA THR A 119 8.66 -1.27 9.74
C THR A 119 9.85 -0.39 10.15
N ARG A 120 9.72 0.94 10.09
CA ARG A 120 10.78 1.90 10.39
C ARG A 120 11.15 1.97 11.88
N ARG A 121 10.17 1.83 12.80
CA ARG A 121 10.44 1.74 14.25
C ARG A 121 11.21 0.46 14.60
N LYS A 122 11.00 -0.62 13.84
CA LYS A 122 11.75 -1.87 14.00
C LYS A 122 13.18 -1.82 13.47
N THR A 123 13.47 -1.00 12.44
CA THR A 123 14.84 -0.80 11.91
C THR A 123 15.72 0.11 12.77
N GLY A 124 15.10 0.96 13.63
CA GLY A 124 15.84 1.93 14.46
C GLY A 124 16.21 1.43 15.86
N MET A 125 15.61 0.38 16.38
CA MET A 125 15.78 -0.01 17.78
C MET A 125 15.80 -1.51 18.10
N GLU A 126 15.52 -2.42 17.14
CA GLU A 126 15.60 -3.85 17.43
C GLU A 126 15.96 -4.67 16.19
N ILE A 127 17.22 -5.03 16.07
CA ILE A 127 17.68 -6.24 15.36
C ILE A 127 17.06 -7.53 15.99
N THR A 128 16.19 -7.42 16.98
CA THR A 128 15.71 -8.52 17.84
C THR A 128 14.22 -8.86 17.79
N SER A 129 13.37 -8.20 17.02
CA SER A 129 11.97 -8.64 16.93
C SER A 129 11.54 -8.98 15.50
N LEU A 130 12.19 -9.95 14.93
CA LEU A 130 11.59 -10.79 13.87
C LEU A 130 10.25 -11.35 14.38
N PRO A 131 9.26 -11.63 13.50
CA PRO A 131 8.00 -12.22 13.93
C PRO A 131 8.26 -13.33 14.91
N GLY A 132 7.66 -13.33 16.11
CA GLY A 132 7.97 -14.25 17.21
C GLY A 132 7.83 -15.74 16.87
N LYS A 133 7.41 -16.05 15.64
CA LYS A 133 7.32 -17.39 15.07
C LYS A 133 8.41 -17.73 14.06
N LEU A 134 9.11 -16.73 13.53
CA LEU A 134 10.20 -16.96 12.58
C LEU A 134 11.38 -17.62 13.30
N ALA A 135 11.73 -18.82 12.86
CA ALA A 135 13.00 -19.41 13.20
C ALA A 135 14.01 -19.03 12.11
N ASP A 136 14.75 -17.96 12.34
CA ASP A 136 15.69 -17.41 11.37
C ASP A 136 16.94 -18.28 11.19
N CYS A 137 17.67 -18.09 10.09
CA CYS A 137 18.97 -18.68 9.85
C CYS A 137 20.11 -17.75 10.37
N SER A 138 21.30 -18.30 10.53
CA SER A 138 22.44 -17.57 11.08
C SER A 138 23.27 -16.84 10.01
N SER A 139 23.24 -17.30 8.75
CA SER A 139 23.90 -16.60 7.65
C SER A 139 23.22 -15.26 7.35
N ARG A 140 24.04 -14.29 6.98
CA ARG A 140 23.57 -12.95 6.53
C ARG A 140 23.70 -12.78 5.01
N ASP A 141 24.25 -13.77 4.33
CA ASP A 141 24.29 -13.77 2.87
C ASP A 141 22.97 -14.27 2.32
N ALA A 142 22.15 -13.33 1.82
CA ALA A 142 20.84 -13.64 1.28
C ALA A 142 20.87 -14.62 0.10
N SER A 143 22.00 -14.69 -0.63
CA SER A 143 22.16 -15.55 -1.81
C SER A 143 22.17 -17.03 -1.47
N GLU A 144 22.64 -17.42 -0.27
CA GLU A 144 22.59 -18.79 0.23
C GLU A 144 21.38 -19.08 1.12
N CYS A 145 20.65 -18.03 1.56
CA CYS A 145 19.56 -18.20 2.51
C CYS A 145 18.24 -18.56 1.85
N GLU A 146 17.52 -19.47 2.49
CA GLU A 146 16.20 -19.95 2.09
C GLU A 146 15.21 -19.76 3.24
N ILE A 147 13.97 -19.34 2.94
CA ILE A 147 12.88 -19.32 3.91
C ILE A 147 11.78 -20.28 3.49
N PHE A 148 11.41 -21.19 4.37
CA PHE A 148 10.30 -22.12 4.19
C PHE A 148 9.07 -21.59 4.90
N ILE A 149 8.01 -21.36 4.15
CA ILE A 149 6.71 -20.96 4.67
C ILE A 149 5.88 -22.21 4.81
N VAL A 150 5.61 -22.61 6.05
CA VAL A 150 4.94 -23.88 6.36
C VAL A 150 3.57 -23.68 6.98
N GLU A 151 2.66 -24.62 6.76
CA GLU A 151 1.33 -24.60 7.30
C GLU A 151 1.30 -25.08 8.76
N GLY A 152 0.90 -24.17 9.66
CA GLY A 152 0.68 -24.49 11.07
C GLY A 152 1.94 -24.65 11.91
N ASP A 153 1.73 -24.63 13.22
CA ASP A 153 2.82 -24.70 14.20
C ASP A 153 3.40 -26.13 14.32
N SER A 154 2.62 -27.17 14.00
CA SER A 154 3.06 -28.56 14.05
C SER A 154 4.12 -28.85 12.98
N ALA A 155 3.79 -28.59 11.70
CA ALA A 155 4.74 -28.71 10.61
C ALA A 155 5.94 -27.77 10.79
N GLY A 156 5.68 -26.55 11.31
CA GLY A 156 6.73 -25.60 11.69
C GLY A 156 7.70 -26.17 12.74
N GLY A 157 7.20 -26.92 13.72
CA GLY A 157 8.01 -27.58 14.73
C GLY A 157 8.95 -28.64 14.13
N SER A 158 8.41 -29.52 13.30
CA SER A 158 9.18 -30.57 12.62
C SER A 158 10.21 -29.97 11.66
N ALA A 159 9.82 -28.98 10.87
CA ALA A 159 10.72 -28.28 9.95
C ALA A 159 11.87 -27.57 10.68
N LYS A 160 11.61 -26.95 11.86
CA LYS A 160 12.63 -26.32 12.69
C LYS A 160 13.67 -27.31 13.21
N MET A 161 13.27 -28.55 13.48
CA MET A 161 14.20 -29.58 13.93
C MET A 161 15.06 -30.15 12.79
N GLY A 162 14.47 -30.30 11.59
CA GLY A 162 15.15 -30.91 10.44
C GLY A 162 15.96 -29.96 9.57
N ARG A 163 15.86 -28.62 9.78
CA ARG A 163 16.49 -27.61 8.91
C ARG A 163 18.01 -27.50 9.10
N ASP A 164 18.70 -27.02 8.10
CA ASP A 164 20.03 -26.44 8.28
C ASP A 164 19.89 -25.02 8.87
N ARG A 165 20.27 -24.87 10.14
CA ARG A 165 20.17 -23.61 10.88
C ARG A 165 21.08 -22.51 10.30
N ARG A 166 22.05 -22.85 9.51
CA ARG A 166 22.97 -21.89 8.92
C ARG A 166 22.29 -21.08 7.82
N ILE A 167 21.54 -21.73 6.94
CA ILE A 167 20.99 -21.10 5.71
C ILE A 167 19.47 -21.18 5.61
N GLN A 168 18.79 -22.02 6.40
CA GLN A 168 17.36 -22.24 6.28
C GLN A 168 16.59 -21.58 7.43
N ALA A 169 15.63 -20.74 7.09
CA ALA A 169 14.66 -20.14 8.00
C ALA A 169 13.29 -20.80 7.85
N ILE A 170 12.52 -20.89 8.95
CA ILE A 170 11.16 -21.45 8.97
C ILE A 170 10.19 -20.40 9.48
N LEU A 171 9.15 -20.14 8.70
CA LEU A 171 8.03 -19.27 9.06
C LEU A 171 6.72 -20.06 9.05
N PRO A 172 6.21 -20.51 10.21
CA PRO A 172 4.91 -21.15 10.29
C PRO A 172 3.80 -20.11 10.16
N LEU A 173 2.81 -20.40 9.33
CA LEU A 173 1.61 -19.57 9.17
C LEU A 173 0.45 -20.24 9.91
N ARG A 174 -0.34 -19.44 10.66
CA ARG A 174 -1.56 -19.93 11.31
C ARG A 174 -2.79 -19.63 10.46
N GLY A 175 -3.50 -20.68 10.11
CA GLY A 175 -4.79 -20.61 9.43
C GLY A 175 -4.69 -20.11 7.98
N LYS A 176 -5.86 -19.93 7.37
CA LYS A 176 -5.95 -19.49 5.98
C LYS A 176 -5.52 -18.02 5.85
N ILE A 177 -4.71 -17.76 4.84
CA ILE A 177 -4.25 -16.41 4.51
C ILE A 177 -5.43 -15.61 3.98
N LEU A 178 -5.45 -14.32 4.28
CA LEU A 178 -6.45 -13.39 3.76
C LEU A 178 -6.42 -13.38 2.22
N ASN A 179 -7.59 -13.53 1.59
CA ASN A 179 -7.71 -13.37 0.15
C ASN A 179 -7.59 -11.88 -0.21
N VAL A 180 -6.42 -11.49 -0.71
CA VAL A 180 -6.08 -10.09 -1.02
C VAL A 180 -6.81 -9.53 -2.24
N GLU A 181 -7.36 -10.39 -3.11
CA GLU A 181 -8.22 -9.96 -4.23
C GLU A 181 -9.56 -9.40 -3.75
N LYS A 182 -10.09 -9.95 -2.67
CA LYS A 182 -11.38 -9.57 -2.10
C LYS A 182 -11.27 -8.61 -0.93
N ALA A 183 -10.06 -8.37 -0.42
CA ALA A 183 -9.83 -7.56 0.76
C ALA A 183 -9.31 -6.17 0.38
N ARG A 184 -9.76 -5.16 1.13
CA ARG A 184 -9.23 -3.80 1.02
C ARG A 184 -7.78 -3.76 1.54
N LEU A 185 -6.98 -2.84 1.01
CA LEU A 185 -5.55 -2.71 1.36
C LEU A 185 -5.31 -2.51 2.86
N ASP A 186 -6.17 -1.74 3.54
CA ASP A 186 -6.10 -1.55 4.99
C ASP A 186 -6.21 -2.87 5.76
N ARG A 187 -7.12 -3.75 5.34
CA ARG A 187 -7.30 -5.07 5.91
C ARG A 187 -6.14 -6.01 5.58
N VAL A 188 -5.61 -5.93 4.37
CA VAL A 188 -4.42 -6.70 3.95
C VAL A 188 -3.23 -6.36 4.85
N LEU A 189 -2.95 -5.06 5.05
CA LEU A 189 -1.84 -4.58 5.87
C LEU A 189 -2.07 -4.75 7.38
N SER A 190 -3.30 -4.94 7.84
CA SER A 190 -3.61 -5.27 9.23
C SER A 190 -3.49 -6.76 9.56
N SER A 191 -3.41 -7.63 8.55
CA SER A 191 -3.26 -9.08 8.76
C SER A 191 -1.90 -9.44 9.35
N ASP A 192 -1.90 -10.10 10.50
CA ASP A 192 -0.66 -10.53 11.19
C ASP A 192 0.18 -11.47 10.34
N THR A 193 -0.46 -12.36 9.59
CA THR A 193 0.18 -13.31 8.69
C THR A 193 0.92 -12.58 7.56
N ILE A 194 0.25 -11.63 6.90
CA ILE A 194 0.86 -10.84 5.83
C ILE A 194 1.98 -9.95 6.37
N ARG A 195 1.78 -9.29 7.50
CA ARG A 195 2.84 -8.49 8.15
C ARG A 195 4.06 -9.33 8.51
N SER A 196 3.83 -10.55 9.00
CA SER A 196 4.93 -11.47 9.32
C SER A 196 5.75 -11.84 8.09
N MET A 197 5.11 -12.09 6.95
CA MET A 197 5.80 -12.36 5.68
C MET A 197 6.59 -11.15 5.20
N ILE A 198 5.98 -9.95 5.16
CA ILE A 198 6.65 -8.71 4.73
C ILE A 198 7.88 -8.44 5.60
N THR A 199 7.74 -8.59 6.93
CA THR A 199 8.85 -8.38 7.87
C THR A 199 9.94 -9.43 7.71
N ALA A 200 9.57 -10.70 7.48
CA ALA A 200 10.54 -11.78 7.27
C ALA A 200 11.35 -11.57 5.98
N PHE A 201 10.70 -11.19 4.88
CA PHE A 201 11.38 -10.95 3.60
C PHE A 201 12.30 -9.72 3.64
N GLY A 202 11.93 -8.68 4.39
CA GLY A 202 12.72 -7.46 4.56
C GLY A 202 12.59 -6.44 3.43
N THR A 203 11.92 -6.77 2.32
CA THR A 203 11.83 -5.94 1.12
C THR A 203 10.91 -4.73 1.24
N GLY A 204 10.05 -4.67 2.26
CA GLY A 204 8.93 -3.71 2.28
C GLY A 204 7.82 -4.11 1.30
N ILE A 205 6.89 -3.18 1.02
CA ILE A 205 5.73 -3.37 0.15
C ILE A 205 5.34 -2.05 -0.53
N GLY A 206 4.80 -2.11 -1.75
CA GLY A 206 4.36 -0.93 -2.50
C GLY A 206 5.53 -0.01 -2.87
N GLU A 207 5.42 1.29 -2.56
CA GLU A 207 6.46 2.28 -2.88
C GLU A 207 7.77 2.08 -2.09
N ASP A 208 7.71 1.41 -0.93
CA ASP A 208 8.88 1.10 -0.11
C ASP A 208 9.56 -0.21 -0.51
N PHE A 209 9.08 -0.88 -1.56
CA PHE A 209 9.65 -2.15 -2.01
C PHE A 209 11.06 -1.95 -2.55
N ASP A 210 12.01 -2.67 -1.95
CA ASP A 210 13.42 -2.69 -2.38
C ASP A 210 13.92 -4.13 -2.39
N ILE A 211 14.14 -4.66 -3.59
CA ILE A 211 14.57 -6.05 -3.79
C ILE A 211 15.97 -6.31 -3.21
N ASN A 212 16.83 -5.28 -3.12
CA ASN A 212 18.17 -5.42 -2.56
C ASN A 212 18.16 -5.68 -1.04
N LYS A 213 17.02 -5.47 -0.39
CA LYS A 213 16.81 -5.78 1.03
C LYS A 213 16.25 -7.16 1.27
N LEU A 214 16.07 -7.96 0.21
CA LEU A 214 15.59 -9.33 0.33
C LEU A 214 16.57 -10.17 1.16
N ARG A 215 16.03 -10.78 2.23
CA ARG A 215 16.85 -11.55 3.19
C ARG A 215 17.07 -13.01 2.78
N TYR A 216 16.27 -13.53 1.87
CA TYR A 216 16.32 -14.92 1.42
C TYR A 216 16.11 -14.98 -0.09
N HIS A 217 17.09 -15.45 -0.82
CA HIS A 217 16.98 -15.59 -2.28
C HIS A 217 16.16 -16.81 -2.72
N LYS A 218 15.65 -17.62 -1.76
CA LYS A 218 14.65 -18.64 -2.03
C LYS A 218 13.53 -18.55 -1.00
N ILE A 219 12.33 -18.28 -1.47
CA ILE A 219 11.08 -18.27 -0.71
C ILE A 219 10.32 -19.52 -1.11
N VAL A 220 10.34 -20.54 -0.26
CA VAL A 220 9.76 -21.85 -0.55
C VAL A 220 8.42 -21.99 0.14
N ILE A 221 7.35 -22.10 -0.63
CA ILE A 221 6.00 -22.36 -0.14
C ILE A 221 5.89 -23.87 0.07
N MET A 222 5.72 -24.29 1.32
CA MET A 222 5.64 -25.71 1.71
C MET A 222 4.33 -25.93 2.49
N THR A 223 3.27 -26.22 1.76
CA THR A 223 1.94 -26.55 2.27
C THR A 223 1.67 -28.04 2.10
N ASP A 224 0.74 -28.58 2.85
CA ASP A 224 0.33 -29.97 2.75
C ASP A 224 -0.20 -30.30 1.34
N ALA A 225 -0.10 -31.56 0.92
CA ALA A 225 -0.51 -32.05 -0.40
C ALA A 225 -2.01 -32.35 -0.47
N ASP A 226 -2.83 -31.57 0.23
CA ASP A 226 -4.28 -31.68 0.26
C ASP A 226 -4.97 -30.45 -0.36
N VAL A 227 -6.29 -30.43 -0.34
CA VAL A 227 -7.10 -29.35 -0.92
C VAL A 227 -6.91 -28.04 -0.17
N ASP A 228 -6.77 -28.07 1.16
CA ASP A 228 -6.56 -26.88 1.99
C ASP A 228 -5.17 -26.28 1.77
N GLY A 229 -4.13 -27.11 1.72
CA GLY A 229 -2.77 -26.70 1.39
C GLY A 229 -2.65 -26.13 -0.02
N GLY A 230 -3.36 -26.71 -1.00
CA GLY A 230 -3.48 -26.16 -2.34
C GLY A 230 -4.13 -24.76 -2.35
N HIS A 231 -5.17 -24.56 -1.54
CA HIS A 231 -5.82 -23.27 -1.39
C HIS A 231 -4.92 -22.22 -0.72
N ILE A 232 -4.21 -22.59 0.34
CA ILE A 232 -3.26 -21.69 1.02
C ILE A 232 -2.14 -21.28 0.07
N ARG A 233 -1.60 -22.21 -0.73
CA ARG A 233 -0.59 -21.91 -1.75
C ARG A 233 -1.09 -20.88 -2.77
N ILE A 234 -2.31 -21.02 -3.26
CA ILE A 234 -2.90 -20.07 -4.20
C ILE A 234 -3.05 -18.68 -3.55
N LEU A 235 -3.52 -18.61 -2.31
CA LEU A 235 -3.66 -17.34 -1.60
C LEU A 235 -2.31 -16.65 -1.38
N MET A 236 -1.25 -17.40 -1.06
CA MET A 236 0.11 -16.87 -0.96
C MET A 236 0.63 -16.36 -2.29
N LEU A 237 0.50 -17.13 -3.35
CA LEU A 237 0.91 -16.71 -4.69
C LEU A 237 0.16 -15.47 -5.16
N THR A 238 -1.15 -15.37 -4.84
CA THR A 238 -1.94 -14.18 -5.13
C THR A 238 -1.41 -12.96 -4.38
N PHE A 239 -1.07 -13.09 -3.09
CA PHE A 239 -0.45 -12.02 -2.32
C PHE A 239 0.89 -11.60 -2.91
N LEU A 240 1.78 -12.55 -3.19
CA LEU A 240 3.09 -12.29 -3.79
C LEU A 240 2.96 -11.61 -5.16
N TYR A 241 2.06 -12.09 -6.00
CA TYR A 241 1.83 -11.53 -7.34
C TYR A 241 1.31 -10.09 -7.29
N ARG A 242 0.38 -9.79 -6.37
CA ARG A 242 -0.26 -8.47 -6.29
C ARG A 242 0.61 -7.41 -5.63
N TYR A 243 1.40 -7.80 -4.63
CA TYR A 243 2.10 -6.83 -3.79
C TYR A 243 3.62 -6.94 -3.84
N LEU A 244 4.16 -8.07 -4.27
CA LEU A 244 5.58 -8.38 -4.29
C LEU A 244 5.99 -9.03 -5.62
N LYS A 245 5.36 -8.61 -6.71
CA LYS A 245 5.55 -9.16 -8.06
C LYS A 245 7.01 -9.32 -8.50
N PRO A 246 7.93 -8.37 -8.20
CA PRO A 246 9.34 -8.52 -8.56
C PRO A 246 10.02 -9.76 -7.93
N LEU A 247 9.51 -10.30 -6.81
CA LEU A 247 10.04 -11.54 -6.23
C LEU A 247 9.71 -12.77 -7.09
N ILE A 248 8.55 -12.76 -7.75
CA ILE A 248 8.16 -13.83 -8.68
C ILE A 248 8.93 -13.69 -9.99
N GLU A 249 8.98 -12.48 -10.56
CA GLU A 249 9.67 -12.19 -11.82
C GLU A 249 11.18 -12.40 -11.71
N GLY A 250 11.76 -12.13 -10.52
CA GLY A 250 13.16 -12.38 -10.21
C GLY A 250 13.50 -13.85 -9.92
N GLY A 251 12.49 -14.75 -9.91
CA GLY A 251 12.73 -16.19 -9.71
C GLY A 251 13.02 -16.58 -8.26
N PHE A 252 12.66 -15.77 -7.27
CA PHE A 252 12.92 -16.06 -5.84
C PHE A 252 11.84 -16.93 -5.19
N VAL A 253 10.70 -17.19 -5.85
CA VAL A 253 9.56 -17.91 -5.28
C VAL A 253 9.48 -19.33 -5.82
N TYR A 254 9.40 -20.28 -4.91
CA TYR A 254 9.37 -21.73 -5.19
C TYR A 254 8.18 -22.39 -4.49
N ALA A 255 7.67 -23.46 -5.06
CA ALA A 255 6.70 -24.35 -4.41
C ALA A 255 7.35 -25.70 -4.13
N ALA A 256 7.33 -26.12 -2.88
CA ALA A 256 7.80 -27.46 -2.53
C ALA A 256 6.87 -28.54 -3.11
N GLN A 257 7.46 -29.59 -3.64
CA GLN A 257 6.77 -30.77 -4.15
C GLN A 257 7.31 -32.01 -3.43
N PRO A 258 6.90 -32.24 -2.16
CA PRO A 258 7.35 -33.41 -1.44
C PRO A 258 6.83 -34.69 -2.12
N PRO A 259 7.65 -35.77 -2.18
CA PRO A 259 7.16 -37.02 -2.72
C PRO A 259 6.08 -37.62 -1.81
N LEU A 260 5.04 -38.18 -2.43
CA LEU A 260 4.01 -38.93 -1.74
C LEU A 260 4.48 -40.39 -1.67
N TYR A 261 4.70 -40.90 -0.46
CA TYR A 261 4.91 -42.30 -0.20
C TYR A 261 3.60 -42.89 0.35
N LEU A 262 3.21 -44.05 -0.19
CA LEU A 262 2.13 -44.87 0.35
C LEU A 262 2.71 -45.86 1.35
#